data_720b3fc2639a7b3db59d0b892c66db06
#
_entry.id   720b3fc2639a7b3db59d0b892c66db06
#
_cell.length_a   1.000
_cell.length_b   1.000
_cell.length_c   1.000
_cell.angle_alpha   90.00
_cell.angle_beta   90.00
_cell.angle_gamma   90.00
#
_symmetry.space_group_name_H-M   'P 1'
#
loop_
_entity.id
_entity.type
_entity.pdbx_description
1 polymer ?
#
loop_
_entity_poly.entity_id
_entity_poly.type
_entity_poly.pdbx_seq_one_letter_code
_entity_poly.pdbx_strand_id
1 'polypeptide(L)'
;LYLYSGDKRDKEHLLGRVPVQVKGTEVSKFQTKKWKFKLEKEDLKAYLHEPTFFIVCQVKKDSRERKLFYRELLPNTIKNLLRDMGIQKSKSTLFYLLPQFRSIIPCEVLLYIEVTFLGFIQ
;
A
#
# COMPACT_ATOMS: atom_id res chain seq x y z
N LEU A 1 1.80 3.15 -9.98
CA LEU A 1 2.57 4.29 -9.45
C LEU A 1 3.80 4.54 -10.31
N TYR A 2 3.93 5.74 -10.81
CA TYR A 2 5.09 6.17 -11.60
C TYR A 2 5.99 7.05 -10.73
N LEU A 3 7.29 6.77 -10.74
CA LEU A 3 8.29 7.53 -10.00
C LEU A 3 9.08 8.41 -10.95
N TYR A 4 9.23 9.69 -10.62
CA TYR A 4 9.97 10.65 -11.42
C TYR A 4 11.06 11.32 -10.58
N SER A 5 12.12 11.78 -11.25
CA SER A 5 13.14 12.60 -10.62
C SER A 5 12.70 14.07 -10.66
N GLY A 6 12.69 14.73 -9.50
CA GLY A 6 12.29 16.12 -9.37
C GLY A 6 10.81 16.37 -9.63
N ASP A 7 10.47 17.59 -10.06
CA ASP A 7 9.08 18.03 -10.22
C ASP A 7 8.47 17.76 -11.60
N LYS A 8 9.30 17.37 -12.57
CA LYS A 8 8.84 17.13 -13.94
C LYS A 8 8.28 15.73 -14.10
N ARG A 9 7.18 15.61 -14.84
CA ARG A 9 6.45 14.37 -15.07
C ARG A 9 6.53 13.90 -16.52
N ASP A 10 7.68 14.12 -17.16
CA ASP A 10 7.93 13.69 -18.53
C ASP A 10 8.75 12.40 -18.59
N LYS A 11 8.87 11.84 -19.78
CA LYS A 11 9.58 10.58 -20.00
C LYS A 11 11.06 10.64 -19.63
N GLU A 12 11.69 11.80 -19.77
CA GLU A 12 13.10 11.97 -19.44
C GLU A 12 13.37 11.85 -17.94
N HIS A 13 12.38 12.19 -17.10
CA HIS A 13 12.49 12.17 -15.66
C HIS A 13 11.87 10.92 -15.03
N LEU A 14 11.34 10.00 -15.84
CA LEU A 14 10.71 8.78 -15.33
C LEU A 14 11.79 7.82 -14.81
N LEU A 15 11.74 7.54 -13.50
CA LEU A 15 12.63 6.58 -12.85
C LEU A 15 12.12 5.15 -12.94
N GLY A 16 10.81 4.96 -12.90
CA GLY A 16 10.22 3.63 -12.95
C GLY A 16 8.75 3.60 -12.58
N ARG A 17 8.22 2.39 -12.49
CA ARG A 17 6.84 2.12 -12.08
C ARG A 17 6.84 1.21 -10.87
N VAL A 18 5.91 1.44 -9.97
CA VAL A 18 5.65 0.56 -8.84
C VAL A 18 4.18 0.18 -8.86
N PRO A 19 3.85 -1.11 -8.93
CA PRO A 19 2.46 -1.55 -8.80
C PRO A 19 1.89 -1.15 -7.45
N VAL A 20 0.65 -0.73 -7.45
CA VAL A 20 -0.08 -0.38 -6.22
C VAL A 20 -1.32 -1.24 -6.14
N GLN A 21 -1.46 -1.97 -5.04
CA GLN A 21 -2.69 -2.70 -4.72
C GLN A 21 -3.44 -1.93 -3.65
N VAL A 22 -4.72 -1.70 -3.88
CA VAL A 22 -5.57 -0.99 -2.91
C VAL A 22 -6.72 -1.90 -2.51
N LYS A 23 -6.91 -2.07 -1.21
CA LYS A 23 -8.07 -2.76 -0.65
C LYS A 23 -8.79 -1.84 0.34
N GLY A 24 -10.11 -1.96 0.38
CA GLY A 24 -10.93 -1.22 1.33
C GLY A 24 -11.54 -2.14 2.39
N THR A 25 -11.73 -1.63 3.58
CA THR A 25 -12.45 -2.33 4.63
C THR A 25 -13.25 -1.33 5.46
N GLU A 26 -14.48 -1.72 5.83
CA GLU A 26 -15.30 -0.90 6.71
C GLU A 26 -14.95 -1.20 8.17
N VAL A 27 -14.84 -0.15 8.99
CA VAL A 27 -14.56 -0.26 10.41
C VAL A 27 -15.51 0.63 11.20
N SER A 28 -15.80 0.23 12.43
CA SER A 28 -16.55 1.08 13.37
C SER A 28 -15.62 2.09 14.05
N LYS A 29 -14.37 1.71 14.25
CA LYS A 29 -13.36 2.53 14.91
C LYS A 29 -12.03 2.37 14.18
N PHE A 30 -11.34 3.49 13.95
CA PHE A 30 -10.02 3.47 13.32
C PHE A 30 -8.97 2.84 14.22
N GLN A 31 -8.04 2.10 13.61
CA GLN A 31 -6.81 1.71 14.25
C GLN A 31 -5.90 2.93 14.42
N THR A 32 -4.88 2.80 15.28
CA THR A 32 -3.99 3.92 15.58
C THR A 32 -2.88 4.06 14.52
N LYS A 33 -1.63 3.78 14.88
CA LYS A 33 -0.49 3.96 13.96
C LYS A 33 -0.11 2.69 13.23
N LYS A 34 -0.48 1.54 13.79
CA LYS A 34 -0.13 0.22 13.26
C LYS A 34 -1.36 -0.65 13.25
N TRP A 35 -1.47 -1.50 12.26
CA TRP A 35 -2.60 -2.40 12.10
C TRP A 35 -2.16 -3.70 11.46
N LYS A 36 -2.56 -4.82 12.06
CA LYS A 36 -2.33 -6.13 11.45
C LYS A 36 -3.46 -6.43 10.49
N PHE A 37 -3.12 -6.54 9.23
CA PHE A 37 -4.05 -6.89 8.16
C PHE A 37 -3.66 -8.24 7.57
N LYS A 38 -4.65 -9.07 7.27
CA LYS A 38 -4.44 -10.41 6.75
C LYS A 38 -4.19 -10.37 5.26
N LEU A 39 -3.00 -10.77 4.84
CA LEU A 39 -2.63 -10.90 3.43
C LEU A 39 -2.89 -12.31 2.95
N GLU A 40 -3.54 -12.42 1.80
CA GLU A 40 -3.82 -13.69 1.15
C GLU A 40 -2.59 -14.18 0.36
N LYS A 41 -2.35 -15.49 0.43
CA LYS A 41 -1.22 -16.11 -0.28
C LYS A 41 -1.27 -15.87 -1.78
N GLU A 42 -2.47 -15.89 -2.36
CA GLU A 42 -2.65 -15.64 -3.79
C GLU A 42 -2.22 -14.25 -4.20
N ASP A 43 -2.53 -13.24 -3.39
CA ASP A 43 -2.10 -11.86 -3.65
C ASP A 43 -0.57 -11.77 -3.62
N LEU A 44 0.06 -12.39 -2.62
CA LEU A 44 1.52 -12.37 -2.51
C LEU A 44 2.22 -13.04 -3.69
N LYS A 45 1.67 -14.15 -4.16
CA LYS A 45 2.20 -14.84 -5.36
C LYS A 45 2.11 -13.96 -6.60
N ALA A 46 1.03 -13.19 -6.74
CA ALA A 46 0.85 -12.28 -7.86
C ALA A 46 1.92 -11.18 -7.90
N TYR A 47 2.45 -10.78 -6.75
CA TYR A 47 3.42 -9.68 -6.65
C TYR A 47 4.86 -10.17 -6.43
N LEU A 48 5.13 -11.46 -6.59
CA LEU A 48 6.39 -12.08 -6.20
C LEU A 48 7.62 -11.47 -6.90
N HIS A 49 7.47 -10.99 -8.11
CA HIS A 49 8.60 -10.56 -8.94
C HIS A 49 8.74 -9.04 -9.08
N GLU A 50 7.84 -8.27 -8.49
CA GLU A 50 7.89 -6.81 -8.58
C GLU A 50 7.69 -6.18 -7.21
N PRO A 51 8.43 -5.10 -6.89
CA PRO A 51 8.11 -4.31 -5.70
C PRO A 51 6.69 -3.79 -5.82
N THR A 52 5.89 -3.98 -4.77
CA THR A 52 4.47 -3.57 -4.76
C THR A 52 4.19 -2.70 -3.53
N PHE A 53 3.47 -1.62 -3.74
CA PHE A 53 2.99 -0.78 -2.65
C PHE A 53 1.56 -1.21 -2.33
N PHE A 54 1.36 -1.80 -1.17
CA PHE A 54 0.06 -2.32 -0.76
C PHE A 54 -0.59 -1.33 0.19
N ILE A 55 -1.78 -0.86 -0.16
CA ILE A 55 -2.53 0.13 0.61
C ILE A 55 -3.85 -0.48 1.04
N VAL A 56 -4.18 -0.32 2.32
CA VAL A 56 -5.50 -0.68 2.84
C VAL A 56 -6.17 0.57 3.37
N CYS A 57 -7.37 0.83 2.89
CA CYS A 57 -8.19 1.95 3.31
C CYS A 57 -9.20 1.49 4.35
N GLN A 58 -9.15 2.04 5.55
CA GLN A 58 -10.22 1.91 6.52
C GLN A 58 -11.25 3.00 6.29
N VAL A 59 -12.50 2.60 6.09
CA VAL A 59 -13.62 3.53 5.93
C VAL A 59 -14.53 3.38 7.14
N LYS A 60 -14.77 4.48 7.83
CA LYS A 60 -15.68 4.50 8.99
C LYS A 60 -17.12 4.41 8.53
N LYS A 61 -17.89 3.50 9.11
CA LYS A 61 -19.28 3.23 8.70
C LYS A 61 -20.19 4.46 8.84
N ASP A 62 -20.02 5.21 9.92
CA ASP A 62 -20.92 6.29 10.27
C ASP A 62 -20.65 7.57 9.45
N SER A 63 -19.41 8.02 9.44
CA SER A 63 -19.03 9.32 8.89
C SER A 63 -18.42 9.23 7.49
N ARG A 64 -18.09 8.02 7.03
CA ARG A 64 -17.34 7.79 5.80
C ARG A 64 -15.95 8.40 5.80
N GLU A 65 -15.44 8.75 6.97
CA GLU A 65 -14.04 9.13 7.14
C GLU A 65 -13.11 7.97 6.81
N ARG A 66 -11.91 8.28 6.35
CA ARG A 66 -10.96 7.29 5.83
C ARG A 66 -9.59 7.46 6.46
N LYS A 67 -8.92 6.31 6.68
CA LYS A 67 -7.50 6.26 7.00
C LYS A 67 -6.82 5.25 6.11
N LEU A 68 -5.60 5.59 5.69
CA LEU A 68 -4.80 4.74 4.83
C LEU A 68 -3.68 4.10 5.61
N PHE A 69 -3.52 2.81 5.41
CA PHE A 69 -2.41 2.02 5.94
C PHE A 69 -1.65 1.42 4.77
N TYR A 70 -0.34 1.28 4.91
CA TYR A 70 0.48 0.78 3.83
C TYR A 70 1.51 -0.24 4.31
N ARG A 71 1.95 -1.03 3.38
CA ARG A 71 3.11 -1.91 3.50
C ARG A 71 3.83 -1.95 2.16
N GLU A 72 5.13 -1.75 2.20
CA GLU A 72 5.98 -1.98 1.03
C GLU A 72 6.28 -3.47 0.95
N LEU A 73 5.95 -4.08 -0.18
CA LEU A 73 6.19 -5.50 -0.42
C LEU A 73 7.29 -5.64 -1.48
N LEU A 74 8.51 -5.79 -1.01
CA LEU A 74 9.65 -6.09 -1.85
C LEU A 74 9.70 -7.60 -2.14
N PRO A 75 10.29 -8.05 -3.25
CA PRO A 75 10.36 -9.47 -3.58
C PRO A 75 10.89 -10.35 -2.45
N ASN A 76 11.93 -9.92 -1.75
CA ASN A 76 12.45 -10.67 -0.61
C ASN A 76 11.47 -10.73 0.57
N THR A 77 10.75 -9.66 0.83
CA THR A 77 9.71 -9.61 1.86
C THR A 77 8.60 -10.60 1.52
N ILE A 78 8.16 -10.62 0.26
CA ILE A 78 7.11 -11.53 -0.20
C ILE A 78 7.58 -12.98 -0.07
N LYS A 79 8.80 -13.29 -0.47
CA LYS A 79 9.37 -14.64 -0.35
C LYS A 79 9.40 -15.09 1.11
N ASN A 80 9.81 -14.23 2.02
CA ASN A 80 9.84 -14.53 3.45
C ASN A 80 8.43 -14.77 4.01
N LEU A 81 7.46 -13.94 3.63
CA LEU A 81 6.07 -14.11 4.04
C LEU A 81 5.49 -15.42 3.52
N LEU A 82 5.74 -15.76 2.26
CA LEU A 82 5.27 -17.03 1.67
C LEU A 82 5.90 -18.23 2.36
N ARG A 83 7.18 -18.17 2.67
CA ARG A 83 7.87 -19.23 3.41
C ARG A 83 7.25 -19.41 4.81
N ASP A 84 7.02 -18.30 5.52
CA ASP A 84 6.47 -18.34 6.87
C ASP A 84 5.02 -18.83 6.89
N MET A 85 4.26 -18.60 5.82
CA MET A 85 2.90 -19.13 5.70
C MET A 85 2.85 -20.64 5.60
N GLY A 86 3.85 -21.26 4.94
CA GLY A 86 3.83 -22.70 4.68
C GLY A 86 2.57 -23.11 3.93
N ILE A 87 1.74 -23.95 4.55
CA ILE A 87 0.47 -24.41 3.96
C ILE A 87 -0.70 -23.47 4.23
N GLN A 88 -0.52 -22.45 5.06
CA GLN A 88 -1.59 -21.49 5.39
C GLN A 88 -1.91 -20.62 4.18
N LYS A 89 -3.19 -20.27 4.04
CA LYS A 89 -3.67 -19.45 2.92
C LYS A 89 -3.48 -17.96 3.13
N SER A 90 -3.24 -17.54 4.36
CA SER A 90 -3.13 -16.13 4.72
C SER A 90 -2.24 -15.95 5.94
N LYS A 91 -1.75 -14.72 6.12
CA LYS A 91 -0.95 -14.33 7.29
C LYS A 91 -1.22 -12.88 7.63
N SER A 92 -1.38 -12.61 8.92
CA SER A 92 -1.48 -11.25 9.42
C SER A 92 -0.13 -10.55 9.33
N THR A 93 -0.11 -9.41 8.69
CA THR A 93 1.10 -8.63 8.44
C THR A 93 0.88 -7.20 8.94
N LEU A 94 1.92 -6.62 9.50
CA LEU A 94 1.84 -5.28 10.07
C LEU A 94 1.82 -4.22 8.97
N PHE A 95 0.79 -3.37 8.99
CA PHE A 95 0.67 -2.20 8.14
C PHE A 95 0.85 -0.94 8.98
N TYR A 96 1.34 0.10 8.36
CA TYR A 96 1.63 1.37 9.01
C TYR A 96 0.69 2.45 8.51
N LEU A 97 0.30 3.36 9.39
CA LEU A 97 -0.51 4.51 9.01
C LEU A 97 0.26 5.36 8.00
N LEU A 98 -0.38 5.62 6.85
CA LEU A 98 0.21 6.50 5.85
C LEU A 98 0.18 7.93 6.39
N PRO A 99 1.33 8.61 6.53
CA PRO A 99 1.33 9.94 7.11
C PRO A 99 0.61 10.93 6.21
N GLN A 100 -0.22 11.76 6.81
CA GLN A 100 -0.83 12.90 6.12
C GLN A 100 0.21 13.99 5.82
N PHE A 101 1.31 13.99 6.59
CA PHE A 101 2.42 14.90 6.39
C PHE A 101 3.51 14.21 5.59
N ARG A 102 4.09 14.92 4.65
CA ARG A 102 5.02 14.40 3.63
C ARG A 102 6.46 14.22 4.12
N SER A 103 6.67 14.02 5.43
CA SER A 103 8.02 14.01 6.02
C SER A 103 8.74 12.67 5.90
N ILE A 104 8.02 11.55 5.73
CA ILE A 104 8.60 10.20 5.76
C ILE A 104 8.70 9.59 4.36
N ILE A 105 7.77 9.95 3.47
CA ILE A 105 7.72 9.46 2.09
C ILE A 105 8.11 10.62 1.16
N PRO A 106 8.94 10.38 0.12
CA PRO A 106 9.24 11.44 -0.85
C PRO A 106 7.96 12.05 -1.41
N CYS A 107 7.95 13.37 -1.56
CA CYS A 107 6.78 14.10 -2.02
C CYS A 107 6.18 13.53 -3.30
N GLU A 108 7.01 13.11 -4.23
CA GLU A 108 6.59 12.52 -5.49
C GLU A 108 5.79 11.24 -5.28
N VAL A 109 6.28 10.36 -4.40
CA VAL A 109 5.61 9.09 -4.10
C VAL A 109 4.28 9.35 -3.41
N LEU A 110 4.25 10.23 -2.43
CA LEU A 110 3.04 10.57 -1.70
C LEU A 110 1.98 11.18 -2.61
N LEU A 111 2.37 12.08 -3.51
CA LEU A 111 1.45 12.69 -4.47
C LEU A 111 0.83 11.63 -5.37
N TYR A 112 1.62 10.66 -5.84
CA TYR A 112 1.12 9.57 -6.67
C TYR A 112 0.15 8.66 -5.92
N ILE A 113 0.43 8.38 -4.67
CA ILE A 113 -0.46 7.57 -3.82
C ILE A 113 -1.80 8.29 -3.66
N GLU A 114 -1.79 9.58 -3.37
CA GLU A 114 -3.01 10.38 -3.23
C GLU A 114 -3.84 10.38 -4.52
N VAL A 115 -3.21 10.64 -5.65
CA VAL A 115 -3.89 10.67 -6.96
C VAL A 115 -4.47 9.31 -7.32
N THR A 116 -3.67 8.26 -7.18
CA THR A 116 -4.11 6.89 -7.48
C THR A 116 -5.27 6.49 -6.57
N PHE A 117 -5.17 6.79 -5.30
CA PHE A 117 -6.20 6.48 -4.31
C PHE A 117 -7.52 7.18 -4.61
N LEU A 118 -7.49 8.46 -4.92
CA LEU A 118 -8.70 9.21 -5.30
C LEU A 118 -9.37 8.61 -6.54
N GLY A 119 -8.58 8.15 -7.50
CA GLY A 119 -9.10 7.46 -8.68
C GLY A 119 -9.80 6.15 -8.35
N PHE A 120 -9.35 5.42 -7.33
CA PHE A 120 -9.96 4.15 -6.93
C PHE A 120 -11.24 4.31 -6.10
N ILE A 121 -11.38 5.40 -5.37
CA ILE A 121 -12.51 5.61 -4.44
C ILE A 121 -13.66 6.34 -5.11
N GLN A 122 -13.39 7.08 -6.13
CA GLN A 122 -14.42 7.74 -6.93
C GLN A 122 -15.13 6.75 -7.83
#